data_a37827ba90c617a1fb3abb431d03594f
#
_entry.id   a37827ba90c617a1fb3abb431d03594f
#
_cell.length_a   1.000
_cell.length_b   1.000
_cell.length_c   1.000
_cell.angle_alpha   90.00
_cell.angle_beta   90.00
_cell.angle_gamma   90.00
#
_symmetry.space_group_name_H-M   'P 1'
#
loop_
_entity.id
_entity.type
_entity.pdbx_description
1 polymer ?
#
loop_
_entity_poly.entity_id
_entity_poly.type
_entity_poly.pdbx_seq_one_letter_code
_entity_poly.pdbx_strand_id
1 'polypeptide(L)' 'MGGPDVWEVIRDVRHARGRGDKRLASVAATTGLPLSQVRLAVDFYAANPDEVDHRIEADERESERVRTLIERRERLLSS' A
#
# COMPACT_ATOMS: atom_id res chain seq x y z
N MET A 1 -10.47 -10.24 -12.90
CA MET A 1 -10.08 -9.96 -12.54
C MET A 1 -9.42 -9.89 -11.40
N GLY A 2 -8.86 -9.87 -10.91
CA GLY A 2 -8.01 -10.18 -9.83
C GLY A 2 -8.17 -9.25 -8.66
N GLY A 3 -7.69 -9.61 -7.53
CA GLY A 3 -7.67 -8.76 -6.37
C GLY A 3 -6.59 -7.68 -6.51
N PRO A 4 -6.29 -6.96 -5.43
CA PRO A 4 -5.26 -5.94 -5.43
C PRO A 4 -3.88 -6.54 -5.73
N ASP A 5 -3.02 -5.72 -6.31
CA ASP A 5 -1.65 -6.13 -6.59
C ASP A 5 -0.88 -6.37 -5.30
N VAL A 6 0.17 -7.17 -5.39
CA VAL A 6 1.03 -7.49 -4.24
C VAL A 6 1.53 -6.21 -3.55
N TRP A 7 1.98 -5.22 -4.32
CA TRP A 7 2.51 -4.00 -3.74
C TRP A 7 1.47 -3.22 -2.92
N GLU A 8 0.19 -3.29 -3.31
CA GLU A 8 -0.88 -2.65 -2.55
C GLU A 8 -1.08 -3.35 -1.20
N VAL A 9 -1.05 -4.68 -1.20
CA VAL A 9 -1.16 -5.45 0.04
C VAL A 9 0.02 -5.16 0.96
N ILE A 10 1.23 -5.11 0.43
CA ILE A 10 2.43 -4.82 1.24
C ILE A 10 2.36 -3.40 1.81
N ARG A 11 1.88 -2.44 1.04
CA ARG A 11 1.68 -1.09 1.57
C ARG A 11 0.75 -1.11 2.78
N ASP A 12 -0.35 -1.86 2.70
CA ASP A 12 -1.29 -1.99 3.80
C ASP A 12 -0.64 -2.69 5.00
N VAL A 13 0.19 -3.71 4.76
CA VAL A 13 0.93 -4.39 5.84
C VAL A 13 1.84 -3.41 6.57
N ARG A 14 2.53 -2.53 5.84
CA ARG A 14 3.42 -1.53 6.45
C ARG A 14 2.68 -0.56 7.37
N HIS A 15 1.45 -0.24 7.04
CA HIS A 15 0.65 0.70 7.83
C HIS A 15 -0.25 0.03 8.86
N ALA A 16 -0.31 -1.29 8.87
CA ALA A 16 -1.14 -2.01 9.81
C ALA A 16 -0.53 -2.03 11.21
N ARG A 17 -1.40 -2.18 12.20
CA ARG A 17 -0.98 -2.27 13.59
C ARG A 17 -0.70 -3.73 13.96
N GLY A 18 0.08 -3.92 15.02
CA GLY A 18 0.39 -5.24 15.52
C GLY A 18 1.71 -5.77 14.98
N ARG A 19 2.01 -7.00 15.33
CA ARG A 19 3.24 -7.69 14.93
C ARG A 19 2.91 -9.09 14.44
N GLY A 20 3.73 -9.58 13.54
CA GLY A 20 3.62 -10.95 13.05
C GLY A 20 2.24 -11.25 12.51
N ASP A 21 1.68 -12.38 12.91
CA ASP A 21 0.39 -12.83 12.41
C ASP A 21 -0.75 -11.89 12.74
N LYS A 22 -0.67 -11.14 13.85
CA LYS A 22 -1.69 -10.17 14.19
C LYS A 22 -1.75 -9.04 13.17
N ARG A 23 -0.60 -8.62 12.67
CA ARG A 23 -0.53 -7.61 11.62
C ARG A 23 -1.17 -8.13 10.33
N LEU A 24 -0.89 -9.37 9.97
CA LEU A 24 -1.47 -9.97 8.77
C LEU A 24 -2.99 -10.11 8.90
N ALA A 25 -3.46 -10.51 10.08
CA ALA A 25 -4.90 -10.63 10.34
C ALA A 25 -5.59 -9.27 10.25
N SER A 26 -4.93 -8.21 10.72
CA SER A 26 -5.45 -6.85 10.63
C SER A 26 -5.62 -6.43 9.17
N VAL A 27 -4.64 -6.71 8.32
CA VAL A 27 -4.73 -6.41 6.89
C VAL A 27 -5.84 -7.21 6.23
N ALA A 28 -5.96 -8.49 6.56
CA ALA A 28 -7.01 -9.34 6.02
C ALA A 28 -8.39 -8.78 6.38
N ALA A 29 -8.57 -8.35 7.62
CA ALA A 29 -9.84 -7.78 8.08
C ALA A 29 -10.17 -6.46 7.37
N THR A 30 -9.17 -5.60 7.18
CA THR A 30 -9.38 -4.29 6.56
C THR A 30 -9.64 -4.40 5.07
N THR A 31 -8.92 -5.29 4.38
CA THR A 31 -9.03 -5.41 2.92
C THR A 31 -10.13 -6.37 2.47
N GLY A 32 -10.58 -7.24 3.35
CA GLY A 32 -11.52 -8.29 2.99
C GLY A 32 -10.86 -9.48 2.30
N LEU A 33 -9.53 -9.50 2.22
CA LEU A 33 -8.82 -10.61 1.60
C LEU A 33 -8.66 -11.78 2.56
N PRO A 34 -8.66 -13.02 2.04
CA PRO A 34 -8.31 -14.17 2.88
C PRO A 34 -6.90 -14.03 3.43
N LEU A 35 -6.71 -14.47 4.66
CA LEU A 35 -5.39 -14.41 5.31
C LEU A 35 -4.31 -15.12 4.48
N SER A 36 -4.68 -16.22 3.81
CA SER A 36 -3.75 -16.94 2.95
C SER A 36 -3.21 -16.07 1.81
N GLN A 37 -4.03 -15.19 1.26
CA GLN A 37 -3.58 -14.28 0.20
C GLN A 37 -2.66 -13.20 0.74
N VAL A 38 -2.93 -12.69 1.94
CA VAL A 38 -2.03 -11.72 2.57
C VAL A 38 -0.67 -12.37 2.82
N ARG A 39 -0.65 -13.62 3.27
CA ARG A 39 0.61 -14.36 3.48
C ARG A 39 1.37 -14.57 2.18
N LEU A 40 0.67 -14.90 1.11
CA LEU A 40 1.33 -15.07 -0.20
C LEU A 40 1.97 -13.76 -0.66
N ALA A 41 1.31 -12.63 -0.44
CA ALA A 41 1.88 -11.33 -0.78
C ALA A 41 3.15 -11.07 0.03
N VAL A 42 3.15 -11.37 1.31
CA VAL A 42 4.32 -11.19 2.18
C VAL A 42 5.46 -12.10 1.72
N ASP A 43 5.15 -13.35 1.36
CA ASP A 43 6.15 -14.28 0.85
C ASP A 43 6.77 -13.78 -0.45
N PHE A 44 5.93 -13.25 -1.35
CA PHE A 44 6.42 -12.66 -2.59
C PHE A 44 7.33 -11.47 -2.30
N TYR A 45 6.94 -10.61 -1.37
CA TYR A 45 7.76 -9.48 -0.97
C TYR A 45 9.12 -9.92 -0.46
N ALA A 46 9.14 -10.95 0.39
CA ALA A 46 10.39 -11.45 0.95
C ALA A 46 11.35 -11.95 -0.13
N ALA A 47 10.81 -12.49 -1.23
CA ALA A 47 11.60 -12.98 -2.34
C ALA A 47 11.99 -11.86 -3.33
N ASN A 48 11.20 -10.79 -3.39
CA ASN A 48 11.38 -9.73 -4.38
C ASN A 48 11.20 -8.34 -3.75
N PRO A 49 11.96 -8.00 -2.70
CA PRO A 49 11.69 -6.76 -1.95
C PRO A 49 11.92 -5.50 -2.78
N ASP A 50 12.95 -5.47 -3.60
CA ASP A 50 13.28 -4.26 -4.36
C ASP A 50 12.22 -3.93 -5.39
N GLU A 51 11.69 -4.95 -6.07
CA GLU A 51 10.63 -4.77 -7.05
C GLU A 51 9.38 -4.17 -6.42
N VAL A 52 8.98 -4.70 -5.28
CA VAL A 52 7.79 -4.22 -4.58
C VAL A 52 8.03 -2.83 -4.00
N ASP A 53 9.19 -2.60 -3.39
CA ASP A 53 9.55 -1.30 -2.83
C ASP A 53 9.54 -0.21 -3.88
N HIS A 54 10.10 -0.49 -5.07
CA HIS A 54 10.09 0.47 -6.17
C HIS A 54 8.68 0.84 -6.58
N ARG A 55 7.78 -0.14 -6.62
CA ARG A 55 6.39 0.11 -7.00
C ARG A 55 5.68 0.98 -5.98
N ILE A 56 5.90 0.71 -4.69
CA ILE A 56 5.29 1.49 -3.61
C ILE A 56 5.82 2.93 -3.65
N GLU A 57 7.13 3.10 -3.80
CA GLU A 57 7.74 4.42 -3.87
C GLU A 57 7.24 5.22 -5.05
N ALA A 58 7.07 4.58 -6.21
CA ALA A 58 6.56 5.25 -7.39
C ALA A 58 5.13 5.74 -7.17
N ASP A 59 4.30 4.90 -6.52
CA ASP A 59 2.93 5.28 -6.19
C ASP A 59 2.87 6.44 -5.20
N GLU A 60 3.71 6.40 -4.18
CA GLU A 60 3.77 7.45 -3.17
C GLU A 60 4.21 8.78 -3.79
N ARG A 61 5.19 8.76 -4.68
CA ARG A 61 5.64 9.97 -5.38
C ARG A 61 4.56 10.54 -6.27
N GLU A 62 3.82 9.70 -6.97
CA GLU A 62 2.74 10.16 -7.83
C GLU A 62 1.61 10.77 -7.00
N SER A 63 1.25 10.15 -5.88
CA SER A 63 0.23 10.66 -4.98
C SER A 63 0.64 12.01 -4.39
N GLU A 64 1.91 12.16 -3.99
CA GLU A 64 2.45 13.40 -3.46
C GLU A 64 2.39 14.52 -4.51
N ARG A 65 2.75 14.21 -5.73
CA ARG A 65 2.73 15.16 -6.84
C ARG A 65 1.31 15.67 -7.11
N VAL A 66 0.35 14.75 -7.15
CA VAL A 66 -1.06 15.12 -7.35
C VAL A 66 -1.56 16.00 -6.21
N ARG A 67 -1.23 15.65 -4.98
CA ARG A 67 -1.61 16.43 -3.81
C ARG A 67 -1.05 17.84 -3.88
N THR A 68 0.22 17.98 -4.25
CA THR A 68 0.86 19.29 -4.39
C THR A 68 0.16 20.15 -5.44
N LEU A 69 -0.20 19.56 -6.56
CA LEU A 69 -0.91 20.30 -7.62
C LEU A 69 -2.28 20.78 -7.15
N ILE A 70 -3.01 19.93 -6.44
CA ILE A 70 -4.32 20.28 -5.89
C ILE A 70 -4.19 21.41 -4.88
N GLU A 71 -3.22 21.34 -3.98
CA GLU A 71 -2.99 22.39 -2.98
C GLU A 71 -2.67 23.73 -3.61
N ARG A 72 -1.83 23.72 -4.65
CA ARG A 72 -1.47 24.95 -5.36
C ARG A 72 -2.67 25.57 -6.05
N ARG A 73 -3.47 24.73 -6.66
CA ARG A 73 -4.69 25.19 -7.34
C ARG A 73 -5.65 25.82 -6.35
N GLU A 74 -5.89 25.17 -5.23
CA GLU A 74 -6.82 25.68 -4.23
C GLU A 74 -6.32 26.97 -3.60
N ARG A 75 -5.03 27.07 -3.37
CA ARG A 75 -4.44 28.29 -2.83
C ARG A 75 -4.66 29.49 -3.79
N LEU A 76 -4.48 29.25 -5.08
CA LEU A 76 -4.71 30.27 -6.07
C LEU A 76 -6.18 30.74 -6.08
N LEU A 77 -7.11 29.79 -6.00
CA LEU A 77 -8.53 30.10 -6.09
C LEU A 77 -9.08 30.75 -4.82
N SER A 78 -8.43 30.57 -3.69
CA SER A 78 -8.88 31.12 -2.42
C SER A 78 -8.21 32.43 -2.02
N SER A 79 -7.25 32.89 -2.78
CA SER A 79 -6.54 34.15 -2.48
C SER A 79 -7.28 35.38 -2.97
#